data_b67de2d206fc49edaa169e4ea9b08f66
#
_entry.id   b67de2d206fc49edaa169e4ea9b08f66
#
_cell.length_a   1.000
_cell.length_b   1.000
_cell.length_c   1.000
_cell.angle_alpha   90.00
_cell.angle_beta   90.00
_cell.angle_gamma   90.00
#
_symmetry.space_group_name_H-M   'P 1'
#
loop_
_entity.id
_entity.type
_entity.pdbx_description
1 polymer ?
#
loop_
_entity_poly.entity_id
_entity_poly.type
_entity_poly.pdbx_seq_one_letter_code
_entity_poly.pdbx_strand_id
1 'polypeptide(L)'
;MTGVQTCALPILIEIESLSDKGILFFKKDHKDNSKSDYIKKCLLESGLWTSFLTRPYSKVPSAESIPSSIFITAMDTEPLCPDADLIINQDIDAFKEGTKRISTLTEGNVFICKKTESKIEVKNFNSYGFSGPHPAGLPGTHMHFLDAPSSSKTVWSINYQDVILIGKLFLTGYIDINRIISIGGPLARKPRLIKTVTGACLSDVLKEEIINSNTCRVISGSVLSGHHAEGALSFLGRYSRQVTLIKEDKEKIPFGWIKPQSNKFSVMPVLASAFKLFKLFNLTSNLNGGRRAMVPTGVFETLMPQDFLPTQLLRSLIVMDTDVAQSLGALELDEEDLALCTFACPAKYEYGSALRDSLEKIEKEG
;
A
#
# COMPACT_ATOMS: atom_id res chain seq x y z
N MET A 1 -11.43 22.61 -5.13
CA MET A 1 -12.58 21.73 -4.95
C MET A 1 -13.06 21.30 -6.31
N THR A 2 -12.61 20.20 -6.76
CA THR A 2 -13.22 19.47 -7.86
C THR A 2 -13.31 18.05 -7.40
N GLY A 3 -14.49 17.69 -6.93
CA GLY A 3 -14.77 16.32 -6.54
C GLY A 3 -14.72 15.46 -7.79
N VAL A 4 -13.81 14.52 -7.84
CA VAL A 4 -13.97 13.35 -8.67
C VAL A 4 -15.13 12.58 -8.07
N GLN A 5 -16.31 12.76 -8.64
CA GLN A 5 -17.42 11.86 -8.39
C GLN A 5 -17.08 10.54 -9.08
N THR A 6 -16.42 9.66 -8.36
CA THR A 6 -16.48 8.24 -8.71
C THR A 6 -17.92 7.81 -8.51
N CYS A 7 -18.56 7.35 -9.56
CA CYS A 7 -19.97 6.93 -9.58
C CYS A 7 -20.25 5.63 -8.79
N ALA A 8 -19.38 5.20 -7.93
CA ALA A 8 -19.59 4.13 -6.98
C ALA A 8 -19.60 4.71 -5.58
N LEU A 9 -20.78 4.90 -5.02
CA LEU A 9 -20.90 5.11 -3.58
C LEU A 9 -20.29 3.89 -2.87
N PRO A 10 -19.33 4.07 -1.95
CA PRO A 10 -18.83 2.96 -1.17
C PRO A 10 -19.99 2.38 -0.36
N ILE A 11 -20.33 1.13 -0.62
CA ILE A 11 -21.29 0.40 0.21
C ILE A 11 -20.53 -0.04 1.45
N LEU A 12 -20.83 0.61 2.57
CA LEU A 12 -20.32 0.22 3.88
C LEU A 12 -21.36 -0.64 4.57
N ILE A 13 -20.95 -1.84 4.99
CA ILE A 13 -21.76 -2.73 5.81
C ILE A 13 -21.15 -2.69 7.19
N GLU A 14 -21.86 -2.08 8.14
CA GLU A 14 -21.48 -2.09 9.56
C GLU A 14 -21.95 -3.38 10.19
N ILE A 15 -21.03 -4.10 10.85
CA ILE A 15 -21.32 -5.33 11.59
C ILE A 15 -21.16 -5.03 13.07
N GLU A 16 -22.27 -5.08 13.82
CA GLU A 16 -22.29 -4.71 15.24
C GLU A 16 -21.58 -5.72 16.15
N SER A 17 -21.50 -6.98 15.76
CA SER A 17 -20.80 -8.00 16.55
C SER A 17 -20.10 -9.05 15.68
N LEU A 18 -18.88 -9.40 16.07
CA LEU A 18 -18.11 -10.50 15.50
C LEU A 18 -17.87 -11.54 16.60
N SER A 19 -18.05 -12.82 16.27
CA SER A 19 -17.66 -13.88 17.20
C SER A 19 -16.14 -14.02 17.25
N ASP A 20 -15.57 -14.19 18.45
CA ASP A 20 -14.12 -14.39 18.64
C ASP A 20 -13.56 -15.66 17.99
N LYS A 21 -14.43 -16.57 17.54
CA LYS A 21 -14.05 -17.90 17.02
C LYS A 21 -13.78 -17.95 15.52
N GLY A 22 -13.92 -16.85 14.79
CA GLY A 22 -13.85 -16.87 13.34
C GLY A 22 -15.08 -17.51 12.69
N ILE A 23 -15.14 -17.44 11.35
CA ILE A 23 -16.24 -18.00 10.57
C ILE A 23 -15.81 -19.36 10.02
N LEU A 24 -16.54 -20.42 10.39
CA LEU A 24 -16.30 -21.75 9.80
C LEU A 24 -16.62 -21.72 8.31
N PHE A 25 -15.64 -22.04 7.49
CA PHE A 25 -15.79 -22.00 6.05
C PHE A 25 -15.99 -23.38 5.43
N PHE A 26 -15.19 -24.39 5.82
CA PHE A 26 -15.34 -25.76 5.33
C PHE A 26 -14.81 -26.78 6.37
N LYS A 27 -15.30 -28.02 6.28
CA LYS A 27 -14.75 -29.15 7.02
C LYS A 27 -13.50 -29.68 6.33
N LYS A 28 -12.46 -30.02 7.09
CA LYS A 28 -11.12 -30.40 6.64
C LYS A 28 -11.04 -31.69 5.79
N ASP A 29 -12.12 -32.38 5.55
CA ASP A 29 -12.14 -33.75 5.00
C ASP A 29 -12.15 -33.87 3.47
N HIS A 30 -11.84 -32.81 2.74
CA HIS A 30 -11.78 -32.90 1.28
C HIS A 30 -10.42 -33.40 0.77
N LYS A 31 -10.43 -34.62 0.21
CA LYS A 31 -9.24 -35.30 -0.37
C LYS A 31 -8.62 -34.59 -1.60
N ASP A 32 -9.23 -33.55 -2.13
CA ASP A 32 -8.84 -32.88 -3.38
C ASP A 32 -8.28 -31.44 -3.18
N ASN A 33 -7.70 -31.17 -2.03
CA ASN A 33 -7.23 -29.85 -1.60
C ASN A 33 -6.05 -29.26 -2.42
N SER A 34 -5.60 -29.92 -3.48
CA SER A 34 -4.42 -29.49 -4.26
C SER A 34 -4.75 -28.98 -5.67
N LYS A 35 -5.99 -29.14 -6.14
CA LYS A 35 -6.38 -28.68 -7.48
C LYS A 35 -6.58 -27.16 -7.51
N SER A 36 -6.04 -26.50 -8.51
CA SER A 36 -6.14 -25.05 -8.73
C SER A 36 -7.59 -24.54 -8.65
N ASP A 37 -8.51 -25.22 -9.33
CA ASP A 37 -9.93 -24.85 -9.37
C ASP A 37 -10.61 -24.88 -7.99
N TYR A 38 -10.24 -25.87 -7.15
CA TYR A 38 -10.75 -25.96 -5.80
C TYR A 38 -10.22 -24.80 -4.94
N ILE A 39 -8.93 -24.49 -5.03
CA ILE A 39 -8.30 -23.39 -4.28
C ILE A 39 -8.92 -22.06 -4.72
N LYS A 40 -9.06 -21.83 -6.01
CA LYS A 40 -9.72 -20.66 -6.59
C LYS A 40 -11.15 -20.49 -6.07
N LYS A 41 -11.94 -21.56 -6.10
CA LYS A 41 -13.32 -21.57 -5.57
C LYS A 41 -13.34 -21.20 -4.09
N CYS A 42 -12.49 -21.81 -3.27
CA CYS A 42 -12.39 -21.49 -1.83
C CYS A 42 -12.05 -20.03 -1.58
N LEU A 43 -11.10 -19.45 -2.35
CA LEU A 43 -10.70 -18.05 -2.22
C LEU A 43 -11.82 -17.08 -2.65
N LEU A 44 -12.57 -17.41 -3.67
CA LEU A 44 -13.73 -16.63 -4.11
C LEU A 44 -14.85 -16.65 -3.07
N GLU A 45 -15.23 -17.83 -2.60
CA GLU A 45 -16.31 -18.01 -1.63
C GLU A 45 -15.97 -17.43 -0.24
N SER A 46 -14.70 -17.48 0.17
CA SER A 46 -14.24 -16.88 1.44
C SER A 46 -14.05 -15.36 1.38
N GLY A 47 -14.10 -14.75 0.20
CA GLY A 47 -13.77 -13.34 -0.01
C GLY A 47 -12.28 -13.03 0.02
N LEU A 48 -11.40 -14.02 0.27
CA LEU A 48 -9.94 -13.80 0.26
C LEU A 48 -9.37 -13.56 -1.13
N TRP A 49 -10.15 -13.79 -2.19
CA TRP A 49 -9.78 -13.43 -3.56
C TRP A 49 -9.46 -11.95 -3.71
N THR A 50 -10.13 -11.08 -2.95
CA THR A 50 -9.88 -9.64 -2.93
C THR A 50 -8.50 -9.25 -2.38
N SER A 51 -7.72 -10.20 -1.90
CA SER A 51 -6.33 -9.98 -1.44
C SER A 51 -5.36 -9.75 -2.60
N PHE A 52 -5.71 -10.21 -3.80
CA PHE A 52 -4.88 -10.04 -4.98
C PHE A 52 -5.17 -8.72 -5.67
N LEU A 53 -4.10 -8.06 -6.13
CA LEU A 53 -4.17 -6.89 -7.00
C LEU A 53 -3.39 -7.15 -8.27
N THR A 54 -3.98 -6.76 -9.40
CA THR A 54 -3.32 -6.89 -10.72
C THR A 54 -2.38 -5.72 -10.99
N ARG A 55 -1.39 -5.94 -11.83
CA ARG A 55 -0.72 -4.92 -12.62
C ARG A 55 -0.77 -5.38 -14.08
N PRO A 56 -1.10 -4.53 -15.03
CA PRO A 56 -1.56 -3.14 -14.90
C PRO A 56 -2.88 -2.97 -14.13
N TYR A 57 -3.23 -1.73 -13.84
CA TYR A 57 -4.53 -1.20 -13.38
C TYR A 57 -4.85 -1.35 -11.89
N SER A 58 -4.12 -2.14 -11.09
CA SER A 58 -4.33 -2.30 -9.63
C SER A 58 -5.76 -2.66 -9.22
N LYS A 59 -6.34 -3.62 -9.92
CA LYS A 59 -7.69 -4.12 -9.67
C LYS A 59 -7.68 -5.52 -9.07
N VAL A 60 -8.76 -5.89 -8.40
CA VAL A 60 -8.98 -7.29 -8.03
C VAL A 60 -9.11 -8.10 -9.32
N PRO A 61 -8.34 -9.20 -9.48
CA PRO A 61 -8.37 -9.98 -10.71
C PRO A 61 -9.74 -10.60 -10.96
N SER A 62 -10.13 -10.68 -12.23
CA SER A 62 -11.30 -11.46 -12.65
C SER A 62 -11.10 -12.93 -12.25
N ALA A 63 -12.19 -13.60 -11.89
CA ALA A 63 -12.14 -15.01 -11.52
C ALA A 63 -11.60 -15.92 -12.65
N GLU A 64 -11.66 -15.50 -13.89
CA GLU A 64 -11.22 -16.28 -15.05
C GLU A 64 -9.77 -15.98 -15.45
N SER A 65 -9.19 -14.90 -14.93
CA SER A 65 -7.83 -14.48 -15.27
C SER A 65 -6.78 -15.39 -14.62
N ILE A 66 -5.67 -15.57 -15.33
CA ILE A 66 -4.48 -16.31 -14.88
C ILE A 66 -3.29 -15.34 -14.99
N PRO A 67 -2.55 -15.10 -13.92
CA PRO A 67 -1.39 -14.20 -13.97
C PRO A 67 -0.18 -14.88 -14.60
N SER A 68 0.66 -14.09 -15.27
CA SER A 68 1.97 -14.54 -15.73
C SER A 68 2.91 -14.85 -14.56
N SER A 69 2.76 -14.13 -13.46
CA SER A 69 3.50 -14.35 -12.21
C SER A 69 2.77 -13.74 -11.02
N ILE A 70 3.14 -14.18 -9.81
CA ILE A 70 2.58 -13.67 -8.56
C ILE A 70 3.71 -13.18 -7.66
N PHE A 71 3.57 -11.97 -7.15
CA PHE A 71 4.49 -11.34 -6.21
C PHE A 71 3.94 -11.37 -4.79
N ILE A 72 4.65 -12.02 -3.88
CA ILE A 72 4.38 -12.01 -2.44
C ILE A 72 5.29 -10.96 -1.81
N THR A 73 4.72 -9.84 -1.39
CA THR A 73 5.46 -8.77 -0.73
C THR A 73 5.62 -9.11 0.75
N ALA A 74 6.76 -9.71 1.12
CA ALA A 74 7.12 -10.11 2.47
C ALA A 74 7.99 -9.07 3.18
N MET A 75 7.83 -7.81 2.83
CA MET A 75 8.47 -6.65 3.45
C MET A 75 7.58 -5.42 3.35
N ASP A 76 7.98 -4.37 4.06
CA ASP A 76 7.36 -3.06 3.97
C ASP A 76 8.41 -2.00 4.26
N THR A 77 8.37 -0.88 3.54
CA THR A 77 9.28 0.27 3.76
C THR A 77 8.51 1.58 3.93
N GLU A 78 7.19 1.53 4.03
CA GLU A 78 6.40 2.73 4.33
C GLU A 78 6.77 3.32 5.70
N PRO A 79 6.69 4.64 5.87
CA PRO A 79 6.94 5.26 7.17
C PRO A 79 6.02 4.68 8.25
N LEU A 80 6.59 4.23 9.36
CA LEU A 80 5.89 3.66 10.54
C LEU A 80 5.21 2.30 10.27
N CYS A 81 5.56 1.62 9.19
CA CYS A 81 5.02 0.29 8.89
C CYS A 81 5.40 -0.75 9.96
N PRO A 82 4.60 -1.81 10.14
CA PRO A 82 4.97 -2.94 10.98
C PRO A 82 6.14 -3.72 10.37
N ASP A 83 6.97 -4.33 11.21
CA ASP A 83 8.01 -5.23 10.72
C ASP A 83 7.39 -6.55 10.25
N ALA A 84 7.50 -6.80 8.94
CA ALA A 84 6.93 -7.98 8.30
C ALA A 84 7.52 -9.29 8.85
N ASP A 85 8.82 -9.31 9.16
CA ASP A 85 9.50 -10.50 9.67
C ASP A 85 8.94 -10.94 11.04
N LEU A 86 8.61 -9.99 11.92
CA LEU A 86 8.00 -10.30 13.20
C LEU A 86 6.64 -10.97 13.03
N ILE A 87 5.82 -10.46 12.11
CA ILE A 87 4.47 -10.97 11.88
C ILE A 87 4.51 -12.33 11.17
N ILE A 88 5.34 -12.49 10.16
CA ILE A 88 5.49 -13.74 9.41
C ILE A 88 6.01 -14.86 10.33
N ASN A 89 6.98 -14.56 11.19
CA ASN A 89 7.56 -15.54 12.10
C ASN A 89 6.56 -16.05 13.18
N GLN A 90 5.55 -15.24 13.53
CA GLN A 90 4.48 -15.70 14.45
C GLN A 90 3.62 -16.79 13.80
N ASP A 91 3.39 -16.73 12.51
CA ASP A 91 2.50 -17.62 11.76
C ASP A 91 3.21 -18.23 10.54
N ILE A 92 4.47 -18.63 10.70
CA ILE A 92 5.34 -19.08 9.59
C ILE A 92 4.78 -20.28 8.84
N ASP A 93 4.11 -21.21 9.52
CA ASP A 93 3.53 -22.39 8.88
C ASP A 93 2.32 -22.01 8.01
N ALA A 94 1.53 -21.05 8.48
CA ALA A 94 0.43 -20.49 7.69
C ALA A 94 0.98 -19.72 6.47
N PHE A 95 2.04 -18.95 6.63
CA PHE A 95 2.69 -18.27 5.50
C PHE A 95 3.20 -19.25 4.43
N LYS A 96 3.86 -20.34 4.86
CA LYS A 96 4.33 -21.41 3.95
C LYS A 96 3.18 -22.11 3.22
N GLU A 97 2.12 -22.46 3.95
CA GLU A 97 0.94 -23.10 3.34
C GLU A 97 0.22 -22.15 2.39
N GLY A 98 0.06 -20.88 2.76
CA GLY A 98 -0.52 -19.85 1.89
C GLY A 98 0.26 -19.69 0.60
N THR A 99 1.59 -19.57 0.67
CA THR A 99 2.47 -19.48 -0.50
C THR A 99 2.29 -20.70 -1.42
N LYS A 100 2.24 -21.92 -0.85
CA LYS A 100 2.00 -23.16 -1.58
C LYS A 100 0.64 -23.17 -2.27
N ARG A 101 -0.42 -22.65 -1.65
CA ARG A 101 -1.75 -22.58 -2.29
C ARG A 101 -1.79 -21.53 -3.38
N ILE A 102 -1.21 -20.37 -3.15
CA ILE A 102 -1.12 -19.28 -4.13
C ILE A 102 -0.37 -19.75 -5.39
N SER A 103 0.68 -20.54 -5.25
CA SER A 103 1.45 -21.02 -6.41
C SER A 103 0.67 -21.89 -7.39
N THR A 104 -0.47 -22.44 -6.99
CA THR A 104 -1.33 -23.20 -7.89
C THR A 104 -2.20 -22.33 -8.80
N LEU A 105 -2.23 -21.02 -8.56
CA LEU A 105 -3.05 -20.07 -9.33
C LEU A 105 -2.35 -19.56 -10.59
N THR A 106 -1.07 -19.89 -10.76
CA THR A 106 -0.27 -19.50 -11.94
C THR A 106 0.54 -20.69 -12.44
N GLU A 107 0.78 -20.72 -13.73
CA GLU A 107 1.80 -21.61 -14.34
C GLU A 107 3.19 -20.98 -14.35
N GLY A 108 3.26 -19.68 -14.05
CA GLY A 108 4.49 -18.91 -14.00
C GLY A 108 5.17 -18.92 -12.64
N ASN A 109 6.03 -17.94 -12.41
CA ASN A 109 6.82 -17.84 -11.20
C ASN A 109 6.04 -17.20 -10.04
N VAL A 110 6.34 -17.64 -8.81
CA VAL A 110 5.97 -16.96 -7.59
C VAL A 110 7.23 -16.36 -6.97
N PHE A 111 7.24 -15.03 -6.85
CA PHE A 111 8.37 -14.28 -6.30
C PHE A 111 8.08 -13.89 -4.86
N ILE A 112 8.95 -14.30 -3.93
CA ILE A 112 8.86 -13.84 -2.53
C ILE A 112 9.87 -12.71 -2.35
N CYS A 113 9.36 -11.48 -2.24
CA CYS A 113 10.18 -10.28 -2.08
C CYS A 113 10.28 -9.92 -0.60
N LYS A 114 11.49 -9.97 -0.05
CA LYS A 114 11.77 -9.79 1.39
C LYS A 114 12.93 -8.84 1.61
N LYS A 115 13.14 -8.39 2.85
CA LYS A 115 14.36 -7.66 3.21
C LYS A 115 15.58 -8.57 3.01
N THR A 116 16.70 -8.01 2.55
CA THR A 116 17.94 -8.78 2.34
C THR A 116 18.42 -9.51 3.61
N GLU A 117 18.21 -8.90 4.78
CA GLU A 117 18.60 -9.47 6.06
C GLU A 117 17.60 -10.49 6.61
N SER A 118 16.43 -10.61 5.99
CA SER A 118 15.37 -11.53 6.44
C SER A 118 15.78 -12.98 6.28
N LYS A 119 15.52 -13.78 7.31
CA LYS A 119 15.77 -15.23 7.34
C LYS A 119 14.57 -16.07 6.93
N ILE A 120 13.49 -15.43 6.46
CA ILE A 120 12.30 -16.13 6.02
C ILE A 120 12.63 -16.90 4.74
N GLU A 121 12.42 -18.20 4.78
CA GLU A 121 12.59 -19.10 3.64
C GLU A 121 11.39 -20.01 3.48
N VAL A 122 10.95 -20.18 2.26
CA VAL A 122 9.89 -21.12 1.89
C VAL A 122 10.49 -22.11 0.89
N LYS A 123 10.55 -23.39 1.27
CA LYS A 123 11.12 -24.44 0.43
C LYS A 123 10.44 -24.47 -0.95
N ASN A 124 11.22 -24.66 -2.00
CA ASN A 124 10.79 -24.72 -3.40
C ASN A 124 10.31 -23.40 -4.01
N PHE A 125 10.52 -22.26 -3.33
CA PHE A 125 10.20 -20.93 -3.86
C PHE A 125 11.43 -20.03 -3.84
N ASN A 126 11.58 -19.25 -4.90
CA ASN A 126 12.66 -18.28 -4.99
C ASN A 126 12.33 -17.05 -4.13
N SER A 127 13.26 -16.70 -3.24
CA SER A 127 13.18 -15.49 -2.44
C SER A 127 14.19 -14.46 -2.94
N TYR A 128 13.74 -13.23 -3.10
CA TYR A 128 14.54 -12.11 -3.58
C TYR A 128 14.69 -11.07 -2.49
N GLY A 129 15.93 -10.67 -2.22
CA GLY A 129 16.26 -9.68 -1.21
C GLY A 129 16.26 -8.26 -1.76
N PHE A 130 15.47 -7.38 -1.17
CA PHE A 130 15.48 -5.95 -1.44
C PHE A 130 15.99 -5.19 -0.22
N SER A 131 16.73 -4.11 -0.45
CA SER A 131 17.25 -3.24 0.60
C SER A 131 17.19 -1.78 0.16
N GLY A 132 17.12 -0.87 1.11
CA GLY A 132 17.08 0.55 0.86
C GLY A 132 15.88 1.25 1.50
N PRO A 133 15.81 2.58 1.37
CA PRO A 133 14.67 3.35 1.84
C PRO A 133 13.42 3.06 0.99
N HIS A 134 12.27 3.55 1.46
CA HIS A 134 11.07 3.58 0.62
C HIS A 134 11.39 4.27 -0.73
N PRO A 135 10.98 3.71 -1.88
CA PRO A 135 9.96 2.68 -2.12
C PRO A 135 10.50 1.24 -2.30
N ALA A 136 11.65 0.86 -1.76
CA ALA A 136 12.22 -0.47 -1.94
C ALA A 136 11.28 -1.64 -1.57
N GLY A 137 10.29 -1.42 -0.70
CA GLY A 137 9.30 -2.41 -0.27
C GLY A 137 7.99 -2.39 -1.02
N LEU A 138 7.84 -1.59 -2.07
CA LEU A 138 6.62 -1.56 -2.85
C LEU A 138 6.56 -2.67 -3.91
N PRO A 139 5.37 -3.23 -4.17
CA PRO A 139 5.18 -4.22 -5.23
C PRO A 139 5.65 -3.74 -6.61
N GLY A 140 5.39 -2.46 -6.97
CA GLY A 140 5.82 -1.88 -8.23
C GLY A 140 7.33 -1.92 -8.42
N THR A 141 8.10 -1.62 -7.36
CA THR A 141 9.57 -1.75 -7.40
C THR A 141 10.01 -3.21 -7.62
N HIS A 142 9.37 -4.16 -6.93
CA HIS A 142 9.71 -5.57 -7.08
C HIS A 142 9.42 -6.09 -8.50
N MET A 143 8.25 -5.73 -9.04
CA MET A 143 7.82 -6.13 -10.37
C MET A 143 8.75 -5.60 -11.44
N HIS A 144 9.11 -4.32 -11.38
CA HIS A 144 10.01 -3.68 -12.33
C HIS A 144 11.33 -4.46 -12.50
N PHE A 145 11.96 -4.85 -11.38
CA PHE A 145 13.27 -5.52 -11.42
C PHE A 145 13.22 -7.02 -11.71
N LEU A 146 12.11 -7.70 -11.46
CA LEU A 146 12.03 -9.15 -11.57
C LEU A 146 11.19 -9.63 -12.75
N ASP A 147 10.03 -9.04 -12.96
CA ASP A 147 9.08 -9.48 -13.99
C ASP A 147 8.03 -8.40 -14.27
N ALA A 148 8.43 -7.36 -15.01
CA ALA A 148 7.61 -6.20 -15.27
C ALA A 148 6.30 -6.51 -16.04
N PRO A 149 5.15 -5.94 -15.62
CA PRO A 149 3.90 -6.02 -16.36
C PRO A 149 3.93 -5.19 -17.64
N SER A 150 3.01 -5.49 -18.55
CA SER A 150 2.82 -4.74 -19.80
C SER A 150 1.36 -4.82 -20.25
N SER A 151 1.00 -4.19 -21.33
CA SER A 151 -0.35 -4.28 -21.92
C SER A 151 -0.80 -5.72 -22.21
N SER A 152 0.14 -6.61 -22.54
CA SER A 152 -0.11 -8.03 -22.84
C SER A 152 0.23 -8.98 -21.69
N LYS A 153 0.79 -8.47 -20.58
CA LYS A 153 1.29 -9.29 -19.49
C LYS A 153 0.76 -8.80 -18.15
N THR A 154 -0.12 -9.60 -17.55
CA THR A 154 -0.70 -9.31 -16.24
C THR A 154 0.04 -10.08 -15.15
N VAL A 155 0.47 -9.38 -14.11
CA VAL A 155 1.05 -9.95 -12.89
C VAL A 155 0.19 -9.60 -11.69
N TRP A 156 0.23 -10.43 -10.66
CA TRP A 156 -0.52 -10.17 -9.42
C TRP A 156 0.41 -9.92 -8.25
N SER A 157 -0.07 -9.14 -7.30
CA SER A 157 0.58 -8.92 -6.02
C SER A 157 -0.32 -9.30 -4.86
N ILE A 158 0.30 -9.74 -3.76
CA ILE A 158 -0.36 -10.01 -2.49
C ILE A 158 0.59 -9.69 -1.34
N ASN A 159 0.08 -9.14 -0.25
CA ASN A 159 0.88 -8.85 0.93
C ASN A 159 1.00 -10.07 1.86
N TYR A 160 2.03 -10.07 2.71
CA TYR A 160 2.34 -11.18 3.61
C TYR A 160 1.24 -11.55 4.61
N GLN A 161 0.46 -10.58 5.11
CA GLN A 161 -0.62 -10.89 6.05
C GLN A 161 -1.78 -11.62 5.36
N ASP A 162 -2.10 -11.24 4.13
CA ASP A 162 -3.14 -11.92 3.36
C ASP A 162 -2.68 -13.34 2.95
N VAL A 163 -1.39 -13.55 2.68
CA VAL A 163 -0.82 -14.91 2.50
C VAL A 163 -1.03 -15.76 3.75
N ILE A 164 -0.78 -15.19 4.94
CA ILE A 164 -1.03 -15.87 6.23
C ILE A 164 -2.51 -16.21 6.39
N LEU A 165 -3.43 -15.29 6.06
CA LEU A 165 -4.87 -15.54 6.14
C LEU A 165 -5.30 -16.69 5.23
N ILE A 166 -4.80 -16.72 3.99
CA ILE A 166 -5.02 -17.83 3.06
C ILE A 166 -4.48 -19.14 3.66
N GLY A 167 -3.27 -19.14 4.18
CA GLY A 167 -2.69 -20.32 4.81
C GLY A 167 -3.51 -20.82 5.98
N LYS A 168 -3.96 -19.94 6.87
CA LYS A 168 -4.83 -20.29 7.99
C LYS A 168 -6.14 -20.92 7.54
N LEU A 169 -6.76 -20.39 6.48
CA LEU A 169 -7.97 -20.97 5.89
C LEU A 169 -7.76 -22.44 5.55
N PHE A 170 -6.69 -22.79 4.85
CA PHE A 170 -6.42 -24.18 4.44
C PHE A 170 -5.89 -25.08 5.55
N LEU A 171 -5.25 -24.52 6.59
CA LEU A 171 -4.79 -25.29 7.75
C LEU A 171 -5.93 -25.60 8.73
N THR A 172 -6.82 -24.63 8.95
CA THR A 172 -7.81 -24.71 10.03
C THR A 172 -9.24 -24.94 9.56
N GLY A 173 -9.56 -24.53 8.31
CA GLY A 173 -10.92 -24.49 7.79
C GLY A 173 -11.74 -23.26 8.24
N TYR A 174 -11.12 -22.31 8.94
CA TYR A 174 -11.77 -21.10 9.40
C TYR A 174 -11.23 -19.89 8.66
N ILE A 175 -12.11 -18.92 8.38
CA ILE A 175 -11.70 -17.60 7.90
C ILE A 175 -11.20 -16.80 9.10
N ASP A 176 -9.91 -16.50 9.13
CA ASP A 176 -9.32 -15.59 10.12
C ASP A 176 -9.48 -14.15 9.62
N ILE A 177 -10.08 -13.30 10.44
CA ILE A 177 -10.28 -11.87 10.16
C ILE A 177 -9.28 -10.98 10.90
N ASN A 178 -8.41 -11.57 11.71
CA ASN A 178 -7.44 -10.83 12.49
C ASN A 178 -6.38 -10.16 11.59
N ARG A 179 -6.00 -8.95 11.95
CA ARG A 179 -4.93 -8.20 11.32
C ARG A 179 -4.05 -7.54 12.36
N ILE A 180 -2.75 -7.56 12.14
CA ILE A 180 -1.77 -6.84 12.96
C ILE A 180 -1.46 -5.53 12.26
N ILE A 181 -1.66 -4.42 12.95
CA ILE A 181 -1.38 -3.08 12.43
C ILE A 181 -0.45 -2.32 13.37
N SER A 182 0.30 -1.37 12.83
CA SER A 182 1.01 -0.38 13.64
C SER A 182 0.15 0.86 13.87
N ILE A 183 0.16 1.37 15.09
CA ILE A 183 -0.31 2.73 15.41
C ILE A 183 0.91 3.59 15.59
N GLY A 184 1.00 4.70 14.85
CA GLY A 184 2.16 5.60 14.91
C GLY A 184 1.83 7.03 14.51
N GLY A 185 2.84 7.87 14.60
CA GLY A 185 2.74 9.29 14.26
C GLY A 185 2.89 10.22 15.45
N PRO A 186 3.05 11.54 15.19
CA PRO A 186 3.33 12.55 16.23
C PRO A 186 2.24 12.68 17.31
N LEU A 187 1.00 12.30 16.99
CA LEU A 187 -0.12 12.36 17.91
C LEU A 187 -0.52 11.00 18.48
N ALA A 188 0.25 9.94 18.22
CA ALA A 188 0.05 8.65 18.86
C ALA A 188 0.59 8.68 20.31
N ARG A 189 -0.26 8.32 21.28
CA ARG A 189 0.12 8.30 22.70
C ARG A 189 1.18 7.24 22.99
N LYS A 190 1.00 6.05 22.43
CA LYS A 190 1.92 4.91 22.58
C LYS A 190 2.09 4.20 21.24
N PRO A 191 3.04 4.60 20.40
CA PRO A 191 3.31 3.89 19.15
C PRO A 191 3.63 2.42 19.41
N ARG A 192 2.89 1.51 18.77
CA ARG A 192 3.04 0.06 18.91
C ARG A 192 2.28 -0.73 17.86
N LEU A 193 2.54 -2.03 17.82
CA LEU A 193 1.73 -2.97 17.09
C LEU A 193 0.51 -3.37 17.93
N ILE A 194 -0.64 -3.49 17.29
CA ILE A 194 -1.86 -4.00 17.86
C ILE A 194 -2.47 -5.08 16.98
N LYS A 195 -3.19 -6.01 17.60
CA LYS A 195 -4.02 -6.98 16.91
C LYS A 195 -5.45 -6.45 16.87
N THR A 196 -6.02 -6.38 15.70
CA THR A 196 -7.39 -5.93 15.45
C THR A 196 -8.04 -6.83 14.39
N VAL A 197 -9.19 -6.45 13.86
CA VAL A 197 -9.87 -7.16 12.78
C VAL A 197 -9.87 -6.33 11.49
N THR A 198 -9.97 -6.99 10.35
CA THR A 198 -10.12 -6.33 9.06
C THR A 198 -11.39 -5.48 9.08
N GLY A 199 -11.30 -4.23 8.63
CA GLY A 199 -12.43 -3.30 8.64
C GLY A 199 -12.81 -2.77 10.03
N ALA A 200 -11.95 -2.89 11.05
CA ALA A 200 -12.23 -2.38 12.38
C ALA A 200 -12.58 -0.88 12.38
N CYS A 201 -13.54 -0.50 13.22
CA CYS A 201 -13.88 0.90 13.43
C CYS A 201 -12.71 1.63 14.10
N LEU A 202 -12.15 2.63 13.43
CA LEU A 202 -10.97 3.33 13.93
C LEU A 202 -11.27 4.21 15.15
N SER A 203 -12.50 4.68 15.33
CA SER A 203 -12.89 5.41 16.55
C SER A 203 -12.76 4.54 17.80
N ASP A 204 -13.09 3.24 17.70
CA ASP A 204 -12.98 2.31 18.81
C ASP A 204 -11.54 1.90 19.07
N VAL A 205 -10.80 1.58 18.00
CA VAL A 205 -9.38 1.22 18.07
C VAL A 205 -8.53 2.34 18.66
N LEU A 206 -8.87 3.59 18.41
CA LEU A 206 -8.09 4.77 18.77
C LEU A 206 -8.58 5.53 19.99
N LYS A 207 -9.61 5.05 20.69
CA LYS A 207 -10.30 5.75 21.79
C LYS A 207 -9.35 6.33 22.85
N GLU A 208 -8.25 5.65 23.16
CA GLU A 208 -7.26 6.08 24.16
C GLU A 208 -5.86 6.33 23.56
N GLU A 209 -5.73 6.24 22.24
CA GLU A 209 -4.45 6.27 21.55
C GLU A 209 -4.05 7.67 21.08
N ILE A 210 -4.98 8.62 21.05
CA ILE A 210 -4.76 9.97 20.51
C ILE A 210 -4.40 10.93 21.65
N ILE A 211 -3.32 11.72 21.48
CA ILE A 211 -2.90 12.74 22.46
C ILE A 211 -3.88 13.92 22.45
N ASN A 212 -4.29 14.37 21.27
CA ASN A 212 -5.22 15.50 21.11
C ASN A 212 -6.17 15.23 19.94
N SER A 213 -7.38 14.82 20.26
CA SER A 213 -8.41 14.45 19.27
C SER A 213 -8.88 15.64 18.41
N ASN A 214 -8.92 16.86 18.97
CA ASN A 214 -9.47 18.02 18.27
C ASN A 214 -8.62 18.48 17.07
N THR A 215 -7.34 18.12 17.08
CA THR A 215 -6.39 18.52 16.02
C THR A 215 -5.74 17.34 15.35
N CYS A 216 -6.27 16.14 15.55
CA CYS A 216 -5.70 14.92 14.99
C CYS A 216 -6.37 14.59 13.65
N ARG A 217 -5.56 14.40 12.62
CA ARG A 217 -5.96 13.72 11.39
C ARG A 217 -5.61 12.25 11.53
N VAL A 218 -6.63 11.40 11.48
CA VAL A 218 -6.49 9.95 11.45
C VAL A 218 -6.35 9.51 10.00
N ILE A 219 -5.31 8.75 9.72
CA ILE A 219 -5.04 8.18 8.40
C ILE A 219 -5.09 6.66 8.53
N SER A 220 -6.00 6.02 7.79
CA SER A 220 -6.01 4.58 7.61
C SER A 220 -4.96 4.23 6.55
N GLY A 221 -3.84 3.70 6.97
CA GLY A 221 -2.64 3.48 6.16
C GLY A 221 -1.50 4.42 6.51
N SER A 222 -0.52 4.51 5.62
CA SER A 222 0.65 5.37 5.69
C SER A 222 0.31 6.84 5.39
N VAL A 223 1.20 7.75 5.75
CA VAL A 223 1.14 9.16 5.31
C VAL A 223 1.29 9.31 3.80
N LEU A 224 1.83 8.30 3.12
CA LEU A 224 2.06 8.30 1.67
C LEU A 224 0.90 7.69 0.90
N SER A 225 0.39 6.53 1.32
CA SER A 225 -0.60 5.74 0.59
C SER A 225 -1.98 5.67 1.27
N GLY A 226 -2.10 6.12 2.53
CA GLY A 226 -3.33 6.02 3.29
C GLY A 226 -4.39 7.07 2.93
N HIS A 227 -5.61 6.83 3.38
CA HIS A 227 -6.72 7.75 3.22
C HIS A 227 -7.14 8.38 4.56
N HIS A 228 -7.70 9.58 4.50
CA HIS A 228 -8.25 10.25 5.68
C HIS A 228 -9.47 9.49 6.20
N ALA A 229 -9.38 8.99 7.43
CA ALA A 229 -10.44 8.23 8.09
C ALA A 229 -11.42 9.18 8.78
N GLU A 230 -12.41 9.65 8.03
CA GLU A 230 -13.46 10.57 8.52
C GLU A 230 -14.83 10.13 8.00
N GLY A 231 -15.86 10.29 8.82
CA GLY A 231 -17.24 9.94 8.45
C GLY A 231 -17.38 8.47 8.06
N ALA A 232 -17.95 8.22 6.90
CA ALA A 232 -18.14 6.87 6.36
C ALA A 232 -16.82 6.09 6.11
N LEU A 233 -15.68 6.78 6.04
CA LEU A 233 -14.36 6.18 5.85
C LEU A 233 -13.62 5.94 7.17
N SER A 234 -14.28 6.01 8.32
CA SER A 234 -13.68 5.84 9.66
C SER A 234 -13.35 4.37 10.01
N PHE A 235 -13.13 3.55 9.01
CA PHE A 235 -12.81 2.13 9.18
C PHE A 235 -11.42 1.82 8.62
N LEU A 236 -10.80 0.76 9.16
CA LEU A 236 -9.52 0.27 8.68
C LEU A 236 -9.67 -0.23 7.23
N GLY A 237 -8.95 0.38 6.31
CA GLY A 237 -8.95 0.01 4.90
C GLY A 237 -8.52 -1.44 4.68
N ARG A 238 -9.06 -2.09 3.64
CA ARG A 238 -8.80 -3.51 3.32
C ARG A 238 -7.31 -3.83 3.20
N TYR A 239 -6.53 -2.94 2.63
CA TYR A 239 -5.09 -3.12 2.42
C TYR A 239 -4.22 -2.41 3.46
N SER A 240 -4.84 -1.65 4.39
CA SER A 240 -4.10 -0.90 5.41
C SER A 240 -3.46 -1.82 6.45
N ARG A 241 -2.17 -1.62 6.71
CA ARG A 241 -1.39 -2.34 7.71
C ARG A 241 -0.97 -1.45 8.89
N GLN A 242 -1.35 -0.19 8.84
CA GLN A 242 -1.03 0.80 9.86
C GLN A 242 -2.11 1.86 9.97
N VAL A 243 -2.09 2.59 11.08
CA VAL A 243 -2.86 3.81 11.29
C VAL A 243 -1.91 4.91 11.71
N THR A 244 -1.94 6.01 10.98
CA THR A 244 -1.03 7.13 11.21
C THR A 244 -1.79 8.34 11.75
N LEU A 245 -1.28 8.92 12.84
CA LEU A 245 -1.89 10.03 13.58
C LEU A 245 -1.01 11.28 13.43
N ILE A 246 -1.46 12.24 12.63
CA ILE A 246 -0.74 13.50 12.40
C ILE A 246 -1.59 14.71 12.82
N LYS A 247 -0.93 15.85 13.01
CA LYS A 247 -1.64 17.11 13.28
C LYS A 247 -2.39 17.57 12.02
N GLU A 248 -3.68 17.84 12.16
CA GLU A 248 -4.42 18.61 11.17
C GLU A 248 -3.96 20.07 11.23
N ASP A 249 -3.36 20.57 10.17
CA ASP A 249 -2.74 21.88 10.13
C ASP A 249 -3.23 22.66 8.91
N LYS A 250 -4.01 23.68 9.17
CA LYS A 250 -4.54 24.63 8.17
C LYS A 250 -3.90 26.02 8.27
N GLU A 251 -2.91 26.19 9.17
CA GLU A 251 -2.26 27.47 9.40
C GLU A 251 -1.42 27.90 8.20
N LYS A 252 -1.64 29.12 7.74
CA LYS A 252 -0.80 29.75 6.72
C LYS A 252 0.19 30.67 7.41
N ILE A 253 1.47 30.35 7.31
CA ILE A 253 2.54 31.19 7.88
C ILE A 253 2.88 32.28 6.86
N PRO A 254 2.57 33.57 7.15
CA PRO A 254 2.96 34.68 6.27
C PRO A 254 4.46 34.69 6.06
N PHE A 255 4.89 34.84 4.80
CA PHE A 255 6.32 34.83 4.41
C PHE A 255 7.10 33.59 4.89
N GLY A 256 6.41 32.44 5.04
CA GLY A 256 7.01 31.22 5.55
C GLY A 256 8.21 30.70 4.73
N TRP A 257 8.30 31.07 3.46
CA TRP A 257 9.37 30.72 2.55
C TRP A 257 10.68 31.52 2.77
N ILE A 258 10.63 32.67 3.50
CA ILE A 258 11.81 33.48 3.86
C ILE A 258 12.31 33.14 5.28
N LYS A 259 11.42 32.64 6.16
CA LYS A 259 11.76 32.35 7.55
C LYS A 259 12.73 31.18 7.65
N PRO A 260 13.75 31.23 8.53
CA PRO A 260 14.74 30.15 8.70
C PRO A 260 14.15 28.78 9.06
N GLN A 261 13.07 28.73 9.83
CA GLN A 261 12.29 27.55 10.22
C GLN A 261 13.12 26.30 10.55
N SER A 262 13.75 26.30 11.72
CA SER A 262 14.59 25.18 12.18
C SER A 262 13.85 23.85 12.42
N ASN A 263 12.53 23.87 12.56
CA ASN A 263 11.70 22.70 12.86
C ASN A 263 10.82 22.22 11.68
N LYS A 264 11.04 22.76 10.49
CA LYS A 264 10.24 22.42 9.31
C LYS A 264 11.05 21.52 8.37
N PHE A 265 10.38 20.47 7.89
CA PHE A 265 10.94 19.63 6.84
C PHE A 265 11.05 20.38 5.51
N SER A 266 12.15 20.19 4.80
CA SER A 266 12.33 20.64 3.41
C SER A 266 13.07 19.55 2.64
N VAL A 267 12.58 19.22 1.45
CA VAL A 267 13.23 18.25 0.55
C VAL A 267 14.62 18.77 0.13
N MET A 268 14.69 20.05 -0.23
CA MET A 268 15.98 20.70 -0.49
C MET A 268 16.49 21.38 0.80
N PRO A 269 17.79 21.37 1.10
CA PRO A 269 18.35 21.90 2.35
C PRO A 269 18.43 23.43 2.37
N VAL A 270 17.29 24.11 2.15
CA VAL A 270 17.17 25.58 2.08
C VAL A 270 16.76 26.21 3.41
N LEU A 271 16.32 25.43 4.38
CA LEU A 271 15.91 25.91 5.70
C LEU A 271 16.97 25.64 6.77
N ALA A 272 16.94 26.37 7.88
CA ALA A 272 17.84 26.15 9.01
C ALA A 272 17.72 24.73 9.63
N SER A 273 16.64 24.03 9.37
CA SER A 273 16.48 22.60 9.71
C SER A 273 17.51 21.68 9.04
N ALA A 274 18.17 22.11 7.97
CA ALA A 274 19.26 21.37 7.32
C ALA A 274 20.46 21.15 8.26
N PHE A 275 20.67 22.04 9.24
CA PHE A 275 21.75 21.96 10.25
C PHE A 275 21.37 21.11 11.47
N LYS A 276 20.17 20.57 11.55
CA LYS A 276 19.77 19.67 12.65
C LYS A 276 20.58 18.37 12.61
N LEU A 277 21.15 17.98 13.76
CA LEU A 277 21.83 16.70 13.96
C LEU A 277 20.85 15.52 13.85
N PHE A 278 19.66 15.67 14.45
CA PHE A 278 18.57 14.67 14.36
C PHE A 278 17.46 15.20 13.47
N LYS A 279 17.28 14.59 12.30
CA LYS A 279 16.29 15.00 11.29
C LYS A 279 14.92 14.37 11.56
N LEU A 280 14.41 14.47 12.79
CA LEU A 280 13.05 14.09 13.13
C LEU A 280 12.13 15.30 13.01
N PHE A 281 11.10 15.18 12.20
CA PHE A 281 10.12 16.24 11.97
C PHE A 281 8.70 15.74 12.26
N ASN A 282 7.93 16.54 12.99
CA ASN A 282 6.51 16.30 13.15
C ASN A 282 5.81 16.78 11.87
N LEU A 283 5.56 15.84 10.96
CA LEU A 283 4.81 16.11 9.75
C LEU A 283 3.35 16.44 10.10
N THR A 284 2.78 17.37 9.34
CA THR A 284 1.39 17.82 9.47
C THR A 284 0.68 17.68 8.12
N SER A 285 -0.64 17.88 8.10
CA SER A 285 -1.43 17.89 6.88
C SER A 285 -1.24 19.14 5.99
N ASN A 286 -0.36 20.05 6.36
CA ASN A 286 -0.19 21.34 5.66
C ASN A 286 0.61 21.16 4.37
N LEU A 287 0.03 21.53 3.23
CA LEU A 287 0.70 21.49 1.93
C LEU A 287 1.83 22.51 1.79
N ASN A 288 1.89 23.54 2.67
CA ASN A 288 2.90 24.58 2.66
C ASN A 288 3.06 25.31 1.32
N GLY A 289 1.98 25.55 0.63
CA GLY A 289 1.95 26.25 -0.66
C GLY A 289 0.74 25.89 -1.51
N GLY A 290 0.68 26.46 -2.70
CA GLY A 290 -0.34 26.16 -3.71
C GLY A 290 0.26 25.59 -4.99
N ARG A 291 -0.58 25.17 -5.91
CA ARG A 291 -0.15 24.67 -7.24
C ARG A 291 0.66 25.72 -8.00
N ARG A 292 1.71 25.26 -8.66
CA ARG A 292 2.64 26.06 -9.46
C ARG A 292 3.00 25.31 -10.74
N ALA A 293 3.69 25.99 -11.68
CA ALA A 293 4.26 25.31 -12.84
C ALA A 293 5.30 24.27 -12.40
N MET A 294 5.30 23.14 -13.08
CA MET A 294 6.28 22.07 -12.85
C MET A 294 7.62 22.45 -13.50
N VAL A 295 8.63 22.62 -12.67
CA VAL A 295 10.01 22.88 -13.10
C VAL A 295 10.84 21.63 -12.85
N PRO A 296 11.62 21.14 -13.81
CA PRO A 296 12.50 19.99 -13.62
C PRO A 296 13.65 20.39 -12.67
N THR A 297 13.64 19.77 -11.49
CA THR A 297 14.63 20.04 -10.43
C THR A 297 15.56 18.86 -10.18
N GLY A 298 15.35 17.73 -10.88
CA GLY A 298 16.08 16.49 -10.64
C GLY A 298 15.67 15.74 -9.37
N VAL A 299 14.65 16.21 -8.65
CA VAL A 299 14.21 15.58 -7.39
C VAL A 299 13.52 14.23 -7.66
N PHE A 300 12.71 14.14 -8.70
CA PHE A 300 11.97 12.91 -9.00
C PHE A 300 12.89 11.76 -9.39
N GLU A 301 13.97 12.06 -10.10
CA GLU A 301 15.00 11.12 -10.50
C GLU A 301 15.76 10.51 -9.30
N THR A 302 15.77 11.18 -8.16
CA THR A 302 16.38 10.66 -6.92
C THR A 302 15.40 9.83 -6.07
N LEU A 303 14.11 9.88 -6.36
CA LEU A 303 13.07 9.23 -5.57
C LEU A 303 12.58 7.91 -6.17
N MET A 304 12.63 7.80 -7.50
CA MET A 304 12.21 6.59 -8.21
C MET A 304 13.41 5.71 -8.50
N PRO A 305 13.48 4.49 -7.93
CA PRO A 305 14.60 3.58 -8.15
C PRO A 305 14.50 2.81 -9.46
N GLN A 306 13.33 2.81 -10.10
CA GLN A 306 13.09 2.16 -11.38
C GLN A 306 13.75 2.94 -12.51
N ASP A 307 14.08 2.25 -13.62
CA ASP A 307 14.69 2.83 -14.82
C ASP A 307 13.65 3.55 -15.69
N PHE A 308 12.99 4.55 -15.10
CA PHE A 308 12.06 5.42 -15.80
C PHE A 308 12.67 6.79 -16.07
N LEU A 309 11.95 7.61 -16.83
CA LEU A 309 12.18 9.05 -16.96
C LEU A 309 11.12 9.81 -16.15
N PRO A 310 11.29 9.95 -14.81
CA PRO A 310 10.20 10.35 -13.91
C PRO A 310 9.61 11.72 -14.27
N THR A 311 10.45 12.72 -14.53
CA THR A 311 9.96 14.06 -14.89
C THR A 311 9.09 14.06 -16.14
N GLN A 312 9.46 13.29 -17.17
CA GLN A 312 8.69 13.18 -18.43
C GLN A 312 7.40 12.41 -18.20
N LEU A 313 7.48 11.28 -17.48
CA LEU A 313 6.32 10.48 -17.10
C LEU A 313 5.29 11.30 -16.32
N LEU A 314 5.71 11.99 -15.25
CA LEU A 314 4.81 12.81 -14.44
C LEU A 314 4.17 13.95 -15.22
N ARG A 315 4.86 14.50 -16.23
CA ARG A 315 4.29 15.50 -17.13
C ARG A 315 3.22 14.91 -18.05
N SER A 316 3.48 13.76 -18.65
CA SER A 316 2.50 13.09 -19.51
C SER A 316 1.22 12.76 -18.76
N LEU A 317 1.33 12.29 -17.50
CA LEU A 317 0.18 12.03 -16.64
C LEU A 317 -0.67 13.30 -16.38
N ILE A 318 -0.02 14.44 -16.09
CA ILE A 318 -0.74 15.70 -15.82
C ILE A 318 -1.50 16.21 -17.05
N VAL A 319 -0.97 16.03 -18.26
CA VAL A 319 -1.63 16.48 -19.50
C VAL A 319 -2.51 15.38 -20.12
N MET A 320 -2.62 14.21 -19.47
CA MET A 320 -3.41 13.07 -19.96
C MET A 320 -2.97 12.54 -21.32
N ASP A 321 -1.66 12.62 -21.61
CA ASP A 321 -1.05 11.99 -22.79
C ASP A 321 -0.80 10.51 -22.50
N THR A 322 -1.79 9.70 -22.78
CA THR A 322 -1.81 8.26 -22.45
C THR A 322 -0.79 7.46 -23.26
N ASP A 323 -0.52 7.85 -24.52
CA ASP A 323 0.45 7.15 -25.38
C ASP A 323 1.87 7.33 -24.85
N VAL A 324 2.23 8.58 -24.54
CA VAL A 324 3.53 8.87 -23.94
C VAL A 324 3.65 8.28 -22.54
N ALA A 325 2.59 8.33 -21.73
CA ALA A 325 2.60 7.73 -20.40
C ALA A 325 2.86 6.21 -20.45
N GLN A 326 2.21 5.48 -21.36
CA GLN A 326 2.44 4.04 -21.57
C GLN A 326 3.88 3.77 -22.00
N SER A 327 4.39 4.52 -22.97
CA SER A 327 5.77 4.36 -23.47
C SER A 327 6.84 4.62 -22.39
N LEU A 328 6.50 5.40 -21.36
CA LEU A 328 7.36 5.73 -20.23
C LEU A 328 7.15 4.82 -19.00
N GLY A 329 6.33 3.76 -19.11
CA GLY A 329 6.19 2.74 -18.08
C GLY A 329 5.02 2.94 -17.11
N ALA A 330 4.02 3.76 -17.43
CA ALA A 330 2.87 4.00 -16.54
C ALA A 330 2.10 2.72 -16.16
N LEU A 331 2.11 1.68 -17.02
CA LEU A 331 1.42 0.42 -16.77
C LEU A 331 2.02 -0.41 -15.63
N GLU A 332 3.27 -0.16 -15.25
CA GLU A 332 3.93 -0.84 -14.15
C GLU A 332 3.57 -0.24 -12.78
N LEU A 333 3.04 0.99 -12.76
CA LEU A 333 2.89 1.81 -11.56
C LEU A 333 1.48 1.75 -10.96
N ASP A 334 1.46 2.07 -9.68
CA ASP A 334 0.26 2.37 -8.89
C ASP A 334 0.39 3.74 -8.23
N GLU A 335 -0.69 4.25 -7.66
CA GLU A 335 -0.71 5.54 -6.99
C GLU A 335 0.34 5.63 -5.86
N GLU A 336 0.56 4.53 -5.13
CA GLU A 336 1.54 4.49 -4.04
C GLU A 336 2.99 4.63 -4.53
N ASP A 337 3.31 4.15 -5.74
CA ASP A 337 4.64 4.29 -6.34
C ASP A 337 5.00 5.76 -6.60
N LEU A 338 3.99 6.61 -6.83
CA LEU A 338 4.16 8.05 -7.06
C LEU A 338 3.98 8.92 -5.81
N ALA A 339 3.69 8.33 -4.65
CA ALA A 339 3.41 9.07 -3.43
C ALA A 339 4.60 9.93 -2.96
N LEU A 340 5.83 9.42 -3.06
CA LEU A 340 7.03 10.22 -2.77
C LEU A 340 7.21 11.39 -3.75
N CYS A 341 6.88 11.18 -5.02
CA CYS A 341 6.92 12.26 -6.01
C CYS A 341 5.89 13.34 -5.68
N THR A 342 4.68 12.95 -5.29
CA THR A 342 3.65 13.88 -4.80
C THR A 342 4.12 14.65 -3.57
N PHE A 343 4.68 13.95 -2.58
CA PHE A 343 5.20 14.55 -1.34
C PHE A 343 6.32 15.56 -1.61
N ALA A 344 7.28 15.21 -2.46
CA ALA A 344 8.46 16.03 -2.74
C ALA A 344 8.18 17.13 -3.79
N CYS A 345 7.04 17.09 -4.47
CA CYS A 345 6.72 18.01 -5.56
C CYS A 345 6.66 19.48 -5.11
N PRO A 346 7.54 20.35 -5.62
CA PRO A 346 7.47 21.77 -5.30
C PRO A 346 6.24 22.44 -5.92
N ALA A 347 5.69 21.89 -6.99
CA ALA A 347 4.53 22.39 -7.73
C ALA A 347 3.19 21.93 -7.12
N LYS A 348 3.20 21.01 -6.12
CA LYS A 348 2.03 20.51 -5.38
C LYS A 348 0.98 19.81 -6.26
N TYR A 349 1.43 19.01 -7.21
CA TYR A 349 0.57 18.11 -7.98
C TYR A 349 0.33 16.81 -7.27
N GLU A 350 -0.87 16.25 -7.46
CA GLU A 350 -1.28 14.91 -7.03
C GLU A 350 -1.06 13.93 -8.19
N TYR A 351 0.08 13.25 -8.19
CA TYR A 351 0.45 12.37 -9.29
C TYR A 351 -0.29 11.04 -9.23
N GLY A 352 -0.63 10.55 -8.04
CA GLY A 352 -1.42 9.32 -7.89
C GLY A 352 -2.77 9.43 -8.59
N SER A 353 -3.53 10.51 -8.36
CA SER A 353 -4.80 10.75 -9.04
C SER A 353 -4.62 10.86 -10.56
N ALA A 354 -3.58 11.59 -11.02
CA ALA A 354 -3.32 11.73 -12.46
C ALA A 354 -2.96 10.39 -13.11
N LEU A 355 -2.22 9.52 -12.39
CA LEU A 355 -1.93 8.16 -12.86
C LEU A 355 -3.22 7.34 -12.96
N ARG A 356 -4.09 7.37 -11.93
CA ARG A 356 -5.35 6.62 -11.95
C ARG A 356 -6.23 7.02 -13.10
N ASP A 357 -6.41 8.32 -13.32
CA ASP A 357 -7.19 8.84 -14.44
C ASP A 357 -6.63 8.39 -15.80
N SER A 358 -5.29 8.41 -15.94
CA SER A 358 -4.60 7.93 -17.15
C SER A 358 -4.78 6.42 -17.35
N LEU A 359 -4.60 5.60 -16.30
CA LEU A 359 -4.78 4.14 -16.35
C LEU A 359 -6.22 3.74 -16.68
N GLU A 360 -7.22 4.45 -16.12
CA GLU A 360 -8.62 4.20 -16.44
C GLU A 360 -8.95 4.57 -17.90
N LYS A 361 -8.33 5.61 -18.44
CA LYS A 361 -8.49 5.99 -19.83
C LYS A 361 -7.85 4.94 -20.76
N ILE A 362 -6.61 4.53 -20.47
CA ILE A 362 -5.91 3.50 -21.23
C ILE A 362 -6.72 2.20 -21.27
N GLU A 363 -7.25 1.75 -20.12
CA GLU A 363 -8.04 0.52 -20.04
C GLU A 363 -9.36 0.58 -20.83
N LYS A 364 -9.95 1.76 -20.98
CA LYS A 364 -11.19 1.96 -21.75
C LYS A 364 -10.96 2.08 -23.25
N GLU A 365 -9.80 2.62 -23.63
CA GLU A 365 -9.45 2.90 -25.04
C GLU A 365 -8.64 1.76 -25.68
N GLY A 366 -7.96 0.95 -24.89
CA GLY A 366 -7.06 -0.13 -25.31
C GLY A 366 -7.63 -1.48 -25.29
#